data_8923fface8df54297cb8889ea7dee21b
#
_entry.id   8923fface8df54297cb8889ea7dee21b
#
_cell.length_a   1.000
_cell.length_b   1.000
_cell.length_c   1.000
_cell.angle_alpha   90.00
_cell.angle_beta   90.00
_cell.angle_gamma   90.00
#
_symmetry.space_group_name_H-M   'P 1'
#
loop_
_entity.id
_entity.type
_entity.pdbx_description
1 polymer ?
#
loop_
_entity_poly.entity_id
_entity_poly.type
_entity_poly.pdbx_seq_one_letter_code
_entity_poly.pdbx_strand_id
1 'polypeptide(L)'
;MKPIGNDATTALLRELSVNFAGFSPVFEDIKSRSWASATFVGARHELTFRLCGDEAEAAAERFAATLDVAEFQLRGHIVADISLVSKEACDGGVRLRLEALTVEDG
;
A
#
# COMPACT_ATOMS: atom_id res chain seq x y z
N MET A 1 13.02 13.42 -15.30
CA MET A 1 12.59 13.32 -13.88
C MET A 1 11.09 13.15 -13.80
N LYS A 2 10.66 12.17 -13.05
CA LYS A 2 9.22 11.96 -12.86
C LYS A 2 8.62 13.06 -12.00
N PRO A 3 7.42 13.55 -12.35
CA PRO A 3 6.74 14.51 -11.49
C PRO A 3 6.39 13.86 -10.15
N ILE A 4 6.55 14.62 -9.09
CA ILE A 4 6.13 14.18 -7.76
C ILE A 4 4.61 14.05 -7.78
N GLY A 5 4.11 12.94 -7.24
CA GLY A 5 2.68 12.71 -7.19
C GLY A 5 2.12 11.84 -8.30
N ASN A 6 2.94 11.57 -9.34
CA ASN A 6 2.56 10.68 -10.45
C ASN A 6 3.26 9.34 -10.40
N ASP A 7 4.11 9.10 -9.41
CA ASP A 7 4.75 7.79 -9.28
C ASP A 7 3.81 6.81 -8.58
N ALA A 8 4.12 5.53 -8.75
CA ALA A 8 3.30 4.47 -8.20
C ALA A 8 3.27 4.49 -6.67
N THR A 9 4.39 4.85 -6.04
CA THR A 9 4.48 4.90 -4.58
C THR A 9 3.48 5.91 -4.02
N THR A 10 3.49 7.13 -4.55
CA THR A 10 2.57 8.19 -4.10
C THR A 10 1.12 7.78 -4.32
N ALA A 11 0.82 7.21 -5.48
CA ALA A 11 -0.53 6.78 -5.80
C ALA A 11 -0.99 5.68 -4.83
N LEU A 12 -0.12 4.74 -4.53
CA LEU A 12 -0.45 3.64 -3.62
C LEU A 12 -0.69 4.16 -2.19
N LEU A 13 0.16 5.07 -1.71
CA LEU A 13 -0.03 5.67 -0.39
C LEU A 13 -1.36 6.42 -0.30
N ARG A 14 -1.72 7.12 -1.38
CA ARG A 14 -2.99 7.85 -1.42
C ARG A 14 -4.17 6.90 -1.34
N GLU A 15 -4.13 5.78 -2.07
CA GLU A 15 -5.21 4.79 -2.01
C GLU A 15 -5.32 4.14 -0.64
N LEU A 16 -4.20 3.83 -0.01
CA LEU A 16 -4.21 3.29 1.35
C LEU A 16 -4.76 4.30 2.34
N SER A 17 -4.41 5.57 2.18
CA SER A 17 -4.94 6.63 3.05
C SER A 17 -6.45 6.76 2.92
N VAL A 18 -7.00 6.60 1.72
CA VAL A 18 -8.44 6.60 1.49
C VAL A 18 -9.09 5.39 2.17
N ASN A 19 -8.49 4.21 2.01
CA ASN A 19 -9.02 2.99 2.62
C ASN A 19 -9.08 3.07 4.15
N PHE A 20 -8.15 3.79 4.76
CA PHE A 20 -8.06 3.90 6.22
C PHE A 20 -8.30 5.32 6.72
N ALA A 21 -9.16 6.07 6.04
CA ALA A 21 -9.35 7.50 6.33
C ALA A 21 -9.73 7.78 7.79
N GLY A 22 -10.49 6.89 8.42
CA GLY A 22 -10.90 7.07 9.81
C GLY A 22 -9.85 6.70 10.86
N PHE A 23 -8.66 6.24 10.44
CA PHE A 23 -7.68 5.65 11.36
C PHE A 23 -6.34 6.36 11.35
N SER A 24 -6.24 7.49 10.69
CA SER A 24 -5.03 8.31 10.64
C SER A 24 -3.78 7.48 10.37
N PRO A 25 -3.70 6.81 9.20
CA PRO A 25 -2.55 5.95 8.92
C PRO A 25 -1.24 6.73 8.96
N VAL A 26 -0.24 6.18 9.65
CA VAL A 26 1.09 6.77 9.77
C VAL A 26 2.07 5.85 9.06
N PHE A 27 2.65 6.32 7.97
CA PHE A 27 3.62 5.54 7.21
C PHE A 27 4.98 5.67 7.85
N GLU A 28 5.48 4.56 8.40
CA GLU A 28 6.73 4.53 9.16
C GLU A 28 7.94 4.18 8.32
N ASP A 29 7.73 3.36 7.29
CA ASP A 29 8.81 2.96 6.40
C ASP A 29 8.23 2.74 5.01
N ILE A 30 8.88 3.33 4.01
CA ILE A 30 8.44 3.24 2.64
C ILE A 30 9.67 2.95 1.79
N LYS A 31 9.68 1.77 1.15
CA LYS A 31 10.76 1.39 0.25
C LYS A 31 10.17 1.02 -1.09
N SER A 32 10.79 1.50 -2.16
CA SER A 32 10.37 1.18 -3.51
C SER A 32 11.60 0.94 -4.37
N ARG A 33 11.51 -0.09 -5.19
CA ARG A 33 12.58 -0.46 -6.10
C ARG A 33 12.02 -0.64 -7.50
N SER A 34 12.57 0.07 -8.46
CA SER A 34 12.20 -0.07 -9.86
C SER A 34 12.69 -1.39 -10.42
N TRP A 35 11.91 -1.94 -11.32
CA TRP A 35 12.31 -3.12 -12.08
C TRP A 35 11.84 -2.97 -13.52
N ALA A 36 12.49 -3.71 -14.42
CA ALA A 36 12.14 -3.70 -15.83
C ALA A 36 12.39 -5.06 -16.42
N SER A 37 11.52 -5.46 -17.33
CA SER A 37 11.70 -6.65 -18.15
C SER A 37 11.69 -6.22 -19.62
N ALA A 38 11.69 -7.18 -20.52
CA ALA A 38 11.65 -6.88 -21.95
C ALA A 38 10.38 -6.13 -22.36
N THR A 39 9.26 -6.37 -21.67
CA THR A 39 7.94 -5.82 -22.03
C THR A 39 7.34 -4.90 -20.99
N PHE A 40 7.77 -4.97 -19.73
CA PHE A 40 7.13 -4.21 -18.65
C PHE A 40 8.14 -3.45 -17.83
N VAL A 41 7.69 -2.32 -17.29
CA VAL A 41 8.43 -1.53 -16.32
C VAL A 41 7.52 -1.35 -15.12
N GLY A 42 8.07 -1.41 -13.94
CA GLY A 42 7.27 -1.26 -12.74
C GLY A 42 8.12 -1.04 -11.50
N ALA A 43 7.52 -1.28 -10.35
CA ALA A 43 8.20 -1.14 -9.07
C ALA A 43 7.68 -2.14 -8.06
N ARG A 44 8.56 -2.52 -7.15
CA ARG A 44 8.23 -3.33 -5.99
C ARG A 44 8.25 -2.42 -4.77
N HIS A 45 7.19 -2.50 -3.97
CA HIS A 45 7.02 -1.62 -2.83
C HIS A 45 6.94 -2.43 -1.54
N GLU A 46 7.59 -1.90 -0.50
CA GLU A 46 7.49 -2.43 0.85
C GLU A 46 7.07 -1.27 1.74
N LEU A 47 5.92 -1.41 2.38
CA LEU A 47 5.34 -0.33 3.17
C LEU A 47 5.06 -0.84 4.58
N THR A 48 5.46 -0.06 5.58
CA THR A 48 5.09 -0.30 6.97
C THR A 48 4.32 0.91 7.45
N PHE A 49 3.11 0.69 7.96
CA PHE A 49 2.31 1.78 8.47
C PHE A 49 1.51 1.35 9.69
N ARG A 50 1.08 2.33 10.44
CA ARG A 50 0.37 2.11 11.70
C ARG A 50 -1.01 2.77 11.63
N LEU A 51 -2.00 2.03 12.08
CA LEU A 51 -3.36 2.54 12.27
C LEU A 51 -3.60 2.75 13.75
N CYS A 52 -4.24 3.86 14.10
CA CYS A 52 -4.47 4.22 15.49
C CYS A 52 -5.95 4.16 15.83
N GLY A 53 -6.26 3.87 17.09
CA GLY A 53 -7.63 3.88 17.61
C GLY A 53 -8.14 2.51 17.98
N ASP A 54 -9.26 2.48 18.68
CA ASP A 54 -9.84 1.25 19.22
C ASP A 54 -10.31 0.28 18.14
N GLU A 55 -10.72 0.82 16.98
CA GLU A 55 -11.23 0.00 15.88
C GLU A 55 -10.15 -0.36 14.87
N ALA A 56 -8.91 0.00 15.15
CA ALA A 56 -7.83 -0.21 14.18
C ALA A 56 -7.60 -1.67 13.86
N GLU A 57 -7.66 -2.54 14.86
CA GLU A 57 -7.46 -3.97 14.65
C GLU A 57 -8.55 -4.58 13.79
N ALA A 58 -9.80 -4.19 14.03
CA ALA A 58 -10.91 -4.67 13.21
C ALA A 58 -10.79 -4.17 11.77
N ALA A 59 -10.36 -2.93 11.58
CA ALA A 59 -10.14 -2.38 10.24
C ALA A 59 -9.03 -3.13 9.52
N ALA A 60 -7.95 -3.46 10.23
CA ALA A 60 -6.85 -4.22 9.66
C ALA A 60 -7.29 -5.63 9.26
N GLU A 61 -8.12 -6.28 10.06
CA GLU A 61 -8.63 -7.60 9.74
C GLU A 61 -9.54 -7.58 8.52
N ARG A 62 -10.42 -6.58 8.42
CA ARG A 62 -11.27 -6.43 7.23
C ARG A 62 -10.43 -6.21 5.98
N PHE A 63 -9.41 -5.38 6.09
CA PHE A 63 -8.50 -5.12 4.99
C PHE A 63 -7.80 -6.42 4.54
N ALA A 64 -7.27 -7.18 5.49
CA ALA A 64 -6.59 -8.43 5.19
C ALA A 64 -7.54 -9.44 4.53
N ALA A 65 -8.78 -9.51 5.00
CA ALA A 65 -9.75 -10.46 4.49
C ALA A 65 -10.18 -10.15 3.05
N THR A 66 -10.13 -8.89 2.63
CA THR A 66 -10.60 -8.48 1.31
C THR A 66 -9.47 -8.11 0.34
N LEU A 67 -8.22 -8.24 0.79
CA LEU A 67 -7.08 -7.76 0.01
C LEU A 67 -6.95 -8.45 -1.35
N ASP A 68 -7.27 -9.75 -1.41
CA ASP A 68 -7.18 -10.52 -2.65
C ASP A 68 -8.11 -10.00 -3.75
N VAL A 69 -9.22 -9.39 -3.36
CA VAL A 69 -10.23 -8.90 -4.29
C VAL A 69 -10.31 -7.39 -4.32
N ALA A 70 -9.47 -6.71 -3.56
CA ALA A 70 -9.46 -5.26 -3.50
C ALA A 70 -8.96 -4.68 -4.83
N GLU A 71 -9.63 -3.63 -5.28
CA GLU A 71 -9.20 -2.90 -6.45
C GLU A 71 -8.58 -1.57 -6.03
N PHE A 72 -7.38 -1.32 -6.52
CA PHE A 72 -6.67 -0.08 -6.25
C PHE A 72 -6.59 0.73 -7.54
N GLN A 73 -7.11 1.93 -7.48
CA GLN A 73 -7.15 2.83 -8.64
C GLN A 73 -5.90 3.70 -8.66
N LEU A 74 -4.89 3.24 -9.37
CA LEU A 74 -3.65 3.99 -9.53
C LEU A 74 -3.59 4.58 -10.93
N ARG A 75 -3.37 5.87 -10.98
CA ARG A 75 -3.28 6.56 -12.27
C ARG A 75 -1.96 6.22 -12.95
N GLY A 76 -2.05 5.60 -14.12
CA GLY A 76 -0.88 5.23 -14.90
C GLY A 76 -0.17 3.96 -14.44
N HIS A 77 -0.75 3.25 -13.48
CA HIS A 77 -0.14 2.03 -12.95
C HIS A 77 -1.21 0.99 -12.64
N ILE A 78 -0.80 -0.27 -12.70
CA ILE A 78 -1.65 -1.40 -12.32
C ILE A 78 -1.00 -2.07 -11.12
N VAL A 79 -1.79 -2.41 -10.11
CA VAL A 79 -1.32 -3.23 -9.00
C VAL A 79 -1.40 -4.68 -9.45
N ALA A 80 -0.26 -5.26 -9.78
CA ALA A 80 -0.19 -6.63 -10.27
C ALA A 80 -0.27 -7.64 -9.13
N ASP A 81 0.21 -7.26 -7.95
CA ASP A 81 0.17 -8.11 -6.77
C ASP A 81 0.25 -7.23 -5.54
N ILE A 82 -0.45 -7.64 -4.48
CA ILE A 82 -0.37 -6.96 -3.19
C ILE A 82 -0.63 -7.99 -2.11
N SER A 83 0.19 -7.97 -1.06
CA SER A 83 0.04 -8.91 0.04
C SER A 83 0.35 -8.25 1.37
N LEU A 84 -0.34 -8.72 2.41
CA LEU A 84 -0.07 -8.33 3.78
C LEU A 84 0.96 -9.28 4.35
N VAL A 85 2.16 -8.76 4.64
CA VAL A 85 3.28 -9.57 5.12
C VAL A 85 3.13 -9.85 6.61
N SER A 86 2.73 -8.83 7.38
CA SER A 86 2.56 -8.99 8.82
C SER A 86 1.56 -7.98 9.36
N LYS A 87 0.97 -8.34 10.49
CA LYS A 87 0.06 -7.50 11.25
C LYS A 87 0.36 -7.75 12.72
N GLU A 88 0.69 -6.70 13.44
CA GLU A 88 1.00 -6.84 14.87
C GLU A 88 0.42 -5.69 15.68
N ALA A 89 0.00 -5.99 16.89
CA ALA A 89 -0.51 -4.98 17.80
C ALA A 89 0.64 -4.09 18.25
N CYS A 90 0.37 -2.80 18.37
CA CYS A 90 1.31 -1.83 18.92
C CYS A 90 0.54 -0.86 19.80
N ASP A 91 1.26 0.03 20.50
CA ASP A 91 0.64 0.98 21.42
C ASP A 91 -0.41 1.82 20.70
N GLY A 92 -1.67 1.67 21.12
CA GLY A 92 -2.76 2.47 20.60
C GLY A 92 -3.26 2.07 19.22
N GLY A 93 -2.83 0.90 18.69
CA GLY A 93 -3.27 0.51 17.37
C GLY A 93 -2.64 -0.76 16.85
N VAL A 94 -2.45 -0.80 15.54
CA VAL A 94 -1.90 -1.97 14.86
C VAL A 94 -0.91 -1.51 13.78
N ARG A 95 0.17 -2.26 13.65
CA ARG A 95 1.19 -2.02 12.61
C ARG A 95 1.03 -3.04 11.51
N LEU A 96 0.97 -2.57 10.28
CA LEU A 96 0.80 -3.41 9.09
C LEU A 96 2.02 -3.28 8.18
N ARG A 97 2.39 -4.40 7.60
CA ARG A 97 3.47 -4.43 6.62
C ARG A 97 2.94 -5.02 5.32
N LEU A 98 3.04 -4.25 4.26
CA LEU A 98 2.53 -4.64 2.94
C LEU A 98 3.66 -4.73 1.94
N GLU A 99 3.51 -5.65 0.99
CA GLU A 99 4.32 -5.66 -0.22
C GLU A 99 3.40 -5.57 -1.42
N ALA A 100 3.80 -4.81 -2.41
CA ALA A 100 3.03 -4.65 -3.62
C ALA A 100 3.94 -4.63 -4.84
N LEU A 101 3.40 -5.06 -5.97
CA LEU A 101 4.07 -5.01 -7.25
C LEU A 101 3.21 -4.17 -8.17
N THR A 102 3.77 -3.10 -8.73
CA THR A 102 3.06 -2.27 -9.69
C THR A 102 3.72 -2.37 -11.05
N VAL A 103 2.92 -2.17 -12.08
CA VAL A 103 3.37 -2.16 -13.48
C VAL A 103 2.86 -0.88 -14.10
N GLU A 104 3.70 -0.22 -14.89
CA GLU A 104 3.28 0.97 -15.61
C GLU A 104 2.27 0.60 -16.68
N ASP A 105 1.19 1.35 -16.72
CA ASP A 105 0.11 1.15 -17.68
C ASP A 105 0.31 2.14 -18.82
N GLY A 106 0.79 1.62 -19.89
CA GLY A 106 0.90 2.28 -21.13
C GLY A 106 1.62 3.46 -21.37
#